data_d1c69614f94c55e77931a85c53f1f701
#
_entry.id   d1c69614f94c55e77931a85c53f1f701
#
_cell.length_a   1.000
_cell.length_b   1.000
_cell.length_c   1.000
_cell.angle_alpha   90.00
_cell.angle_beta   90.00
_cell.angle_gamma   90.00
#
_symmetry.space_group_name_H-M   'P 1'
#
loop_
_entity.id
_entity.type
_entity.pdbx_description
1 polymer ?
#
loop_
_entity_poly.entity_id
_entity_poly.type
_entity_poly.pdbx_seq_one_letter_code
_entity_poly.pdbx_strand_id
1 'polypeptide(L)'
;MLNLTNWISQYYGAPLAQVLSGILPSGLQKTRRKLAENLHEPPVKYDRTNFLFTQDQQAAIKTLDRLKSGTVILHGRTGSGKTAVYIDQAKKVIDSGKSVILLVPEISLTSQLVKNFEQTFDNIKLIHSRMAESERHKVWLKTLNDETPQVIIGARSALFSPVRNLGLIIIDEAHEPSFKQEQTPKYSALRASSFLAHSLKIKTIFGSATPLVEDYFLAERAVQNSQVPIIEMNQLAKSSAKPPKIELVDLTKKHNLSKHRF
;
A
#
# COMPACT_ATOMS: atom_id res chain seq x y z
N MET A 1 2.73 -12.93 12.37
CA MET A 1 2.57 -11.69 13.20
C MET A 1 3.56 -11.64 14.36
N LEU A 2 3.67 -12.64 15.26
CA LEU A 2 4.61 -12.62 16.40
C LEU A 2 6.08 -12.38 16.00
N ASN A 3 6.55 -12.98 14.91
CA ASN A 3 7.92 -12.73 14.42
C ASN A 3 8.15 -11.27 14.02
N LEU A 4 7.15 -10.62 13.42
CA LEU A 4 7.23 -9.20 13.06
C LEU A 4 7.26 -8.32 14.31
N THR A 5 6.44 -8.60 15.32
CA THR A 5 6.43 -7.83 16.58
C THR A 5 7.75 -7.95 17.34
N ASN A 6 8.30 -9.16 17.43
CA ASN A 6 9.61 -9.39 18.01
C ASN A 6 10.72 -8.65 17.25
N TRP A 7 10.69 -8.70 15.93
CA TRP A 7 11.67 -7.98 15.11
C TRP A 7 11.56 -6.45 15.32
N ILE A 8 10.34 -5.88 15.32
CA ILE A 8 10.16 -4.44 15.61
C ILE A 8 10.71 -4.09 16.99
N SER A 9 10.40 -4.91 18.00
CA SER A 9 10.91 -4.71 19.38
C SER A 9 12.43 -4.68 19.42
N GLN A 10 13.09 -5.64 18.80
CA GLN A 10 14.54 -5.75 18.79
C GLN A 10 15.21 -4.67 17.92
N TYR A 11 14.69 -4.46 16.70
CA TYR A 11 15.31 -3.55 15.74
C TYR A 11 15.19 -2.08 16.15
N TYR A 12 14.06 -1.69 16.76
CA TYR A 12 13.81 -0.31 17.18
C TYR A 12 14.03 -0.09 18.70
N GLY A 13 14.43 -1.12 19.44
CA GLY A 13 14.67 -1.00 20.88
C GLY A 13 13.41 -0.70 21.70
N ALA A 14 12.23 -1.08 21.21
CA ALA A 14 10.95 -0.82 21.86
C ALA A 14 10.52 -2.03 22.71
N PRO A 15 10.00 -1.85 23.95
CA PRO A 15 9.46 -2.97 24.75
C PRO A 15 8.38 -3.73 23.98
N LEU A 16 8.48 -5.07 23.99
CA LEU A 16 7.55 -5.92 23.22
C LEU A 16 6.08 -5.67 23.59
N ALA A 17 5.80 -5.41 24.87
CA ALA A 17 4.45 -5.08 25.33
C ALA A 17 3.89 -3.81 24.67
N GLN A 18 4.73 -2.79 24.48
CA GLN A 18 4.33 -1.56 23.77
C GLN A 18 4.10 -1.82 22.28
N VAL A 19 4.95 -2.63 21.65
CA VAL A 19 4.76 -3.03 20.23
C VAL A 19 3.44 -3.77 20.08
N LEU A 20 3.15 -4.74 20.93
CA LEU A 20 1.89 -5.49 20.89
C LEU A 20 0.67 -4.58 21.12
N SER A 21 0.72 -3.68 22.10
CA SER A 21 -0.39 -2.74 22.37
C SER A 21 -0.64 -1.76 21.22
N GLY A 22 0.39 -1.39 20.47
CA GLY A 22 0.26 -0.50 19.30
C GLY A 22 -0.25 -1.19 18.03
N ILE A 23 -0.14 -2.52 17.96
CA ILE A 23 -0.52 -3.34 16.80
C ILE A 23 -1.91 -3.95 16.97
N LEU A 24 -2.20 -4.45 18.18
CA LEU A 24 -3.46 -5.10 18.47
C LEU A 24 -4.57 -4.06 18.73
N PRO A 25 -5.79 -4.28 18.23
CA PRO A 25 -6.92 -3.42 18.61
C PRO A 25 -7.13 -3.49 20.13
N SER A 26 -7.35 -2.35 20.76
CA SER A 26 -7.66 -2.31 22.17
C SER A 26 -8.99 -3.02 22.47
N GLY A 27 -9.06 -3.68 23.60
CA GLY A 27 -10.28 -4.37 24.04
C GLY A 27 -10.57 -5.71 23.38
N LEU A 28 -9.57 -6.41 22.85
CA LEU A 28 -9.71 -7.79 22.32
C LEU A 28 -10.33 -8.77 23.33
N GLN A 29 -10.18 -8.52 24.62
CA GLN A 29 -10.75 -9.38 25.69
C GLN A 29 -12.21 -9.01 26.04
N LYS A 30 -12.75 -7.91 25.51
CA LYS A 30 -14.12 -7.48 25.82
C LYS A 30 -15.11 -8.11 24.85
N THR A 31 -15.98 -8.97 25.35
CA THR A 31 -17.13 -9.50 24.58
C THR A 31 -18.04 -8.32 24.22
N ARG A 32 -18.09 -7.92 22.96
CA ARG A 32 -18.94 -6.81 22.49
C ARG A 32 -20.23 -7.38 21.90
N ARG A 33 -21.38 -6.73 22.20
CA ARG A 33 -22.67 -7.07 21.60
C ARG A 33 -22.59 -6.94 20.08
N LYS A 34 -23.25 -7.89 19.36
CA LYS A 34 -23.45 -7.80 17.90
C LYS A 34 -24.19 -6.49 17.60
N LEU A 35 -23.51 -5.52 16.99
CA LEU A 35 -24.17 -4.36 16.40
C LEU A 35 -24.58 -4.73 14.98
N ALA A 36 -25.73 -4.16 14.55
CA ALA A 36 -26.28 -4.35 13.21
C ALA A 36 -25.22 -4.05 12.14
N GLU A 37 -25.15 -4.91 11.14
CA GLU A 37 -24.31 -4.70 9.97
C GLU A 37 -24.92 -3.57 9.14
N ASN A 38 -24.23 -2.45 9.02
CA ASN A 38 -24.52 -1.51 7.95
C ASN A 38 -24.05 -2.18 6.66
N LEU A 39 -25.00 -2.68 5.89
CA LEU A 39 -24.80 -3.19 4.56
C LEU A 39 -24.39 -2.00 3.67
N HIS A 40 -23.11 -1.86 3.39
CA HIS A 40 -22.67 -1.05 2.27
C HIS A 40 -23.17 -1.77 1.00
N GLU A 41 -23.92 -1.08 0.17
CA GLU A 41 -24.28 -1.58 -1.16
C GLU A 41 -22.99 -1.93 -1.91
N PRO A 42 -22.94 -3.12 -2.52
CA PRO A 42 -21.74 -3.51 -3.28
C PRO A 42 -21.54 -2.51 -4.43
N PRO A 43 -20.30 -2.04 -4.65
CA PRO A 43 -20.02 -1.14 -5.75
C PRO A 43 -20.40 -1.78 -7.09
N VAL A 44 -20.93 -0.98 -8.01
CA VAL A 44 -21.25 -1.42 -9.37
C VAL A 44 -19.95 -1.88 -10.04
N LYS A 45 -19.87 -3.17 -10.33
CA LYS A 45 -18.70 -3.76 -11.01
C LYS A 45 -18.67 -3.32 -12.46
N TYR A 46 -17.62 -2.62 -12.84
CA TYR A 46 -17.26 -2.44 -14.24
C TYR A 46 -16.24 -3.52 -14.60
N ASP A 47 -16.59 -4.35 -15.58
CA ASP A 47 -15.65 -5.32 -16.15
C ASP A 47 -14.53 -4.56 -16.87
N ARG A 48 -13.42 -4.33 -16.19
CA ARG A 48 -12.21 -3.68 -16.71
C ARG A 48 -11.12 -4.68 -17.07
N THR A 49 -11.48 -5.90 -17.44
CA THR A 49 -10.55 -6.98 -17.76
C THR A 49 -9.69 -6.71 -19.01
N ASN A 50 -9.97 -5.66 -19.79
CA ASN A 50 -9.21 -5.28 -20.98
C ASN A 50 -8.39 -4.01 -20.76
N PHE A 51 -7.41 -4.04 -19.86
CA PHE A 51 -6.37 -2.99 -19.83
C PHE A 51 -5.41 -3.20 -21.00
N LEU A 52 -5.38 -2.24 -21.91
CA LEU A 52 -4.25 -2.13 -22.84
C LEU A 52 -3.06 -1.56 -22.06
N PHE A 53 -2.19 -2.45 -21.59
CA PHE A 53 -0.97 -2.05 -20.90
C PHE A 53 0.01 -1.35 -21.84
N THR A 54 0.65 -0.29 -21.39
CA THR A 54 1.79 0.31 -22.08
C THR A 54 2.98 -0.67 -22.09
N GLN A 55 3.99 -0.39 -22.92
CA GLN A 55 5.20 -1.22 -22.98
C GLN A 55 5.89 -1.30 -21.61
N ASP A 56 6.00 -0.16 -20.89
CA ASP A 56 6.62 -0.12 -19.57
C ASP A 56 5.83 -0.94 -18.55
N GLN A 57 4.49 -0.87 -18.57
CA GLN A 57 3.64 -1.66 -17.70
C GLN A 57 3.80 -3.16 -17.98
N GLN A 58 3.84 -3.56 -19.25
CA GLN A 58 4.06 -4.96 -19.64
C GLN A 58 5.43 -5.46 -19.18
N ALA A 59 6.48 -4.63 -19.36
CA ALA A 59 7.83 -4.95 -18.91
C ALA A 59 7.89 -5.09 -17.37
N ALA A 60 7.24 -4.17 -16.65
CA ALA A 60 7.14 -4.21 -15.20
C ALA A 60 6.44 -5.48 -14.70
N ILE A 61 5.28 -5.81 -15.28
CA ILE A 61 4.52 -7.03 -14.96
C ILE A 61 5.38 -8.27 -15.23
N LYS A 62 6.00 -8.38 -16.41
CA LYS A 62 6.85 -9.50 -16.77
C LYS A 62 8.04 -9.68 -15.82
N THR A 63 8.63 -8.58 -15.35
CA THR A 63 9.72 -8.61 -14.39
C THR A 63 9.22 -9.08 -13.01
N LEU A 64 8.09 -8.52 -12.54
CA LEU A 64 7.47 -8.92 -11.27
C LEU A 64 7.03 -10.40 -11.27
N ASP A 65 6.56 -10.93 -12.41
CA ASP A 65 6.14 -12.33 -12.52
C ASP A 65 7.31 -13.31 -12.39
N ARG A 66 8.51 -12.90 -12.78
CA ARG A 66 9.73 -13.73 -12.63
C ARG A 66 10.25 -13.77 -11.20
N LEU A 67 9.94 -12.76 -10.39
CA LEU A 67 10.39 -12.66 -9.01
C LEU A 67 9.49 -13.51 -8.11
N LYS A 68 10.09 -14.40 -7.34
CA LYS A 68 9.36 -15.24 -6.37
C LYS A 68 9.10 -14.53 -5.05
N SER A 69 10.06 -13.73 -4.59
CA SER A 69 9.98 -13.01 -3.31
C SER A 69 10.97 -11.83 -3.30
N GLY A 70 10.85 -10.98 -2.29
CA GLY A 70 11.75 -9.85 -2.08
C GLY A 70 11.06 -8.50 -2.23
N THR A 71 11.80 -7.44 -1.95
CA THR A 71 11.32 -6.05 -2.07
C THR A 71 11.75 -5.47 -3.40
N VAL A 72 10.80 -4.85 -4.11
CA VAL A 72 11.01 -4.21 -5.40
C VAL A 72 10.54 -2.76 -5.35
N ILE A 73 11.32 -1.85 -5.90
CA ILE A 73 10.90 -0.47 -6.14
C ILE A 73 10.29 -0.38 -7.54
N LEU A 74 9.03 0.01 -7.61
CA LEU A 74 8.37 0.39 -8.85
C LEU A 74 8.45 1.91 -8.99
N HIS A 75 9.52 2.38 -9.62
CA HIS A 75 9.79 3.78 -9.86
C HIS A 75 9.03 4.22 -11.12
N GLY A 76 7.95 4.93 -10.97
CA GLY A 76 7.14 5.37 -12.10
C GLY A 76 6.63 6.77 -11.93
N ARG A 77 6.75 7.60 -12.97
CA ARG A 77 6.23 8.97 -13.00
C ARG A 77 4.76 9.00 -12.58
N THR A 78 4.31 10.13 -12.05
CA THR A 78 2.87 10.37 -11.85
C THR A 78 2.15 10.21 -13.19
N GLY A 79 1.07 9.41 -13.20
CA GLY A 79 0.35 9.09 -14.44
C GLY A 79 0.97 7.97 -15.30
N SER A 80 2.05 7.29 -14.88
CA SER A 80 2.59 6.11 -15.58
C SER A 80 1.69 4.87 -15.46
N GLY A 81 0.67 4.92 -14.59
CA GLY A 81 -0.28 3.82 -14.40
C GLY A 81 0.25 2.70 -13.51
N LYS A 82 1.04 3.00 -12.48
CA LYS A 82 1.46 2.05 -11.44
C LYS A 82 0.30 1.22 -10.89
N THR A 83 -0.87 1.87 -10.72
CA THR A 83 -2.10 1.21 -10.26
C THR A 83 -2.51 0.00 -11.10
N ALA A 84 -2.35 0.05 -12.42
CA ALA A 84 -2.67 -1.07 -13.30
C ALA A 84 -1.75 -2.27 -13.04
N VAL A 85 -0.47 -2.02 -12.78
CA VAL A 85 0.51 -3.05 -12.39
C VAL A 85 0.17 -3.64 -11.02
N TYR A 86 -0.25 -2.81 -10.05
CA TYR A 86 -0.68 -3.30 -8.72
C TYR A 86 -1.88 -4.22 -8.83
N ILE A 87 -2.90 -3.82 -9.61
CA ILE A 87 -4.11 -4.61 -9.80
C ILE A 87 -3.79 -5.95 -10.47
N ASP A 88 -2.96 -5.96 -11.51
CA ASP A 88 -2.53 -7.19 -12.18
C ASP A 88 -1.85 -8.15 -11.19
N GLN A 89 -0.88 -7.66 -10.42
CA GLN A 89 -0.17 -8.48 -9.44
C GLN A 89 -1.07 -8.94 -8.29
N ALA A 90 -1.95 -8.06 -7.81
CA ALA A 90 -2.92 -8.41 -6.77
C ALA A 90 -3.89 -9.48 -7.26
N LYS A 91 -4.41 -9.36 -8.51
CA LYS A 91 -5.30 -10.35 -9.11
C LYS A 91 -4.66 -11.73 -9.18
N LYS A 92 -3.44 -11.84 -9.68
CA LYS A 92 -2.69 -13.11 -9.74
C LYS A 92 -2.53 -13.76 -8.37
N VAL A 93 -2.31 -12.94 -7.32
CA VAL A 93 -2.16 -13.42 -5.95
C VAL A 93 -3.49 -13.91 -5.38
N ILE A 94 -4.57 -13.14 -5.56
CA ILE A 94 -5.93 -13.53 -5.15
C ILE A 94 -6.38 -14.80 -5.86
N ASP A 95 -6.17 -14.90 -7.18
CA ASP A 95 -6.50 -16.07 -7.98
C ASP A 95 -5.69 -17.32 -7.54
N SER A 96 -4.52 -17.13 -6.93
CA SER A 96 -3.72 -18.21 -6.33
C SER A 96 -4.15 -18.62 -4.91
N GLY A 97 -5.25 -18.07 -4.39
CA GLY A 97 -5.76 -18.36 -3.05
C GLY A 97 -5.03 -17.63 -1.92
N LYS A 98 -4.34 -16.52 -2.22
CA LYS A 98 -3.58 -15.73 -1.23
C LYS A 98 -4.13 -14.31 -1.11
N SER A 99 -3.87 -13.69 0.05
CA SER A 99 -4.33 -12.34 0.36
C SER A 99 -3.30 -11.28 0.01
N VAL A 100 -3.77 -10.04 -0.12
CA VAL A 100 -2.96 -8.86 -0.46
C VAL A 100 -3.14 -7.78 0.59
N ILE A 101 -2.06 -7.08 0.96
CA ILE A 101 -2.11 -5.85 1.74
C ILE A 101 -1.63 -4.72 0.84
N LEU A 102 -2.48 -3.68 0.70
CA LEU A 102 -2.16 -2.43 0.02
C LEU A 102 -2.10 -1.30 1.06
N LEU A 103 -0.91 -0.77 1.26
CA LEU A 103 -0.71 0.41 2.08
C LEU A 103 -0.74 1.67 1.22
N VAL A 104 -1.52 2.65 1.65
CA VAL A 104 -1.64 3.96 1.01
C VAL A 104 -1.51 5.06 2.07
N PRO A 105 -1.04 6.27 1.73
CA PRO A 105 -1.11 7.40 2.64
C PRO A 105 -2.56 7.66 3.07
N GLU A 106 -2.78 8.11 4.30
CA GLU A 106 -4.16 8.36 4.82
C GLU A 106 -4.97 9.32 3.95
N ILE A 107 -4.30 10.32 3.38
CA ILE A 107 -4.92 11.28 2.45
C ILE A 107 -5.37 10.64 1.12
N SER A 108 -4.80 9.49 0.78
CA SER A 108 -5.09 8.77 -0.46
C SER A 108 -6.15 7.67 -0.30
N LEU A 109 -6.71 7.45 0.90
CA LEU A 109 -7.72 6.42 1.14
C LEU A 109 -9.05 6.62 0.39
N THR A 110 -9.31 7.84 -0.10
CA THR A 110 -10.44 8.17 -0.99
C THR A 110 -10.03 8.28 -2.46
N SER A 111 -8.82 7.86 -2.79
CA SER A 111 -8.22 8.04 -4.11
C SER A 111 -8.85 7.13 -5.18
N GLN A 112 -8.57 7.47 -6.44
CA GLN A 112 -8.97 6.65 -7.58
C GLN A 112 -8.35 5.24 -7.51
N LEU A 113 -7.18 5.10 -6.87
CA LEU A 113 -6.54 3.79 -6.66
C LEU A 113 -7.43 2.87 -5.84
N VAL A 114 -7.92 3.35 -4.68
CA VAL A 114 -8.82 2.56 -3.81
C VAL A 114 -10.09 2.18 -4.56
N LYS A 115 -10.72 3.13 -5.27
CA LYS A 115 -11.90 2.87 -6.09
C LYS A 115 -11.65 1.82 -7.18
N ASN A 116 -10.49 1.83 -7.82
CA ASN A 116 -10.13 0.84 -8.83
C ASN A 116 -10.01 -0.56 -8.21
N PHE A 117 -9.46 -0.66 -7.00
CA PHE A 117 -9.41 -1.93 -6.26
C PHE A 117 -10.82 -2.41 -5.87
N GLU A 118 -11.67 -1.52 -5.32
CA GLU A 118 -13.07 -1.83 -4.96
C GLU A 118 -13.89 -2.32 -6.16
N GLN A 119 -13.61 -1.82 -7.35
CA GLN A 119 -14.26 -2.27 -8.58
C GLN A 119 -13.73 -3.61 -9.11
N THR A 120 -12.54 -4.03 -8.67
CA THR A 120 -11.85 -5.22 -9.20
C THR A 120 -11.99 -6.43 -8.30
N PHE A 121 -12.01 -6.23 -6.98
CA PHE A 121 -11.99 -7.31 -6.01
C PHE A 121 -13.26 -7.31 -5.15
N ASP A 122 -13.77 -8.50 -4.83
CA ASP A 122 -15.00 -8.67 -4.04
C ASP A 122 -14.78 -8.56 -2.54
N ASN A 123 -13.68 -9.13 -2.04
CA ASN A 123 -13.40 -9.20 -0.62
C ASN A 123 -12.36 -8.17 -0.23
N ILE A 124 -12.80 -6.91 -0.07
CA ILE A 124 -11.96 -5.79 0.36
C ILE A 124 -12.32 -5.37 1.77
N LYS A 125 -11.30 -5.03 2.55
CA LYS A 125 -11.45 -4.42 3.87
C LYS A 125 -10.61 -3.15 3.93
N LEU A 126 -11.27 -2.02 4.24
CA LEU A 126 -10.61 -0.74 4.42
C LEU A 126 -10.30 -0.52 5.91
N ILE A 127 -9.08 -0.04 6.20
CA ILE A 127 -8.61 0.28 7.55
C ILE A 127 -8.04 1.70 7.55
N HIS A 128 -8.66 2.61 8.29
CA HIS A 128 -8.25 4.00 8.37
C HIS A 128 -8.32 4.56 9.80
N SER A 129 -7.63 5.67 10.04
CA SER A 129 -7.53 6.29 11.37
C SER A 129 -8.88 6.81 11.92
N ARG A 130 -9.81 7.18 11.02
CA ARG A 130 -11.14 7.70 11.41
C ARG A 130 -12.11 6.62 11.88
N MET A 131 -11.75 5.34 11.75
CA MET A 131 -12.60 4.25 12.25
C MET A 131 -12.69 4.31 13.78
N ALA A 132 -13.90 4.16 14.30
CA ALA A 132 -14.07 3.95 15.73
C ALA A 132 -13.34 2.66 16.16
N GLU A 133 -12.81 2.65 17.37
CA GLU A 133 -12.05 1.51 17.89
C GLU A 133 -12.87 0.20 17.85
N SER A 134 -14.16 0.29 18.11
CA SER A 134 -15.09 -0.85 18.00
C SER A 134 -15.21 -1.38 16.58
N GLU A 135 -15.19 -0.51 15.59
CA GLU A 135 -15.25 -0.86 14.18
C GLU A 135 -13.93 -1.51 13.72
N ARG A 136 -12.80 -0.91 14.11
CA ARG A 136 -11.48 -1.48 13.84
C ARG A 136 -11.35 -2.89 14.43
N HIS A 137 -11.83 -3.11 15.65
CA HIS A 137 -11.85 -4.43 16.28
C HIS A 137 -12.69 -5.43 15.47
N LYS A 138 -13.90 -5.03 15.00
CA LYS A 138 -14.75 -5.89 14.18
C LYS A 138 -14.07 -6.26 12.85
N VAL A 139 -13.48 -5.28 12.15
CA VAL A 139 -12.76 -5.53 10.91
C VAL A 139 -11.59 -6.48 11.17
N TRP A 140 -10.85 -6.29 12.26
CA TRP A 140 -9.74 -7.16 12.64
C TRP A 140 -10.19 -8.61 12.89
N LEU A 141 -11.27 -8.83 13.65
CA LEU A 141 -11.84 -10.15 13.88
C LEU A 141 -12.42 -10.78 12.62
N LYS A 142 -13.12 -10.00 11.78
CA LYS A 142 -13.59 -10.47 10.46
C LYS A 142 -12.42 -10.90 9.59
N THR A 143 -11.33 -10.14 9.58
CA THR A 143 -10.11 -10.49 8.82
C THR A 143 -9.47 -11.77 9.33
N LEU A 144 -9.39 -11.95 10.65
CA LEU A 144 -8.79 -13.14 11.27
C LEU A 144 -9.57 -14.42 10.95
N ASN A 145 -10.90 -14.33 10.97
CA ASN A 145 -11.81 -15.48 10.80
C ASN A 145 -12.17 -15.75 9.33
N ASP A 146 -11.80 -14.88 8.42
CA ASP A 146 -12.06 -15.03 7.00
C ASP A 146 -11.02 -15.97 6.37
N GLU A 147 -11.47 -17.08 5.83
CA GLU A 147 -10.62 -18.08 5.20
C GLU A 147 -10.43 -17.82 3.70
N THR A 148 -11.22 -16.92 3.13
CA THR A 148 -11.11 -16.57 1.71
C THR A 148 -10.01 -15.54 1.46
N PRO A 149 -9.41 -15.52 0.26
CA PRO A 149 -8.46 -14.49 -0.12
C PRO A 149 -9.09 -13.10 -0.01
N GLN A 150 -8.35 -12.16 0.54
CA GLN A 150 -8.86 -10.81 0.81
C GLN A 150 -7.82 -9.74 0.48
N VAL A 151 -8.29 -8.55 0.12
CA VAL A 151 -7.47 -7.36 -0.06
C VAL A 151 -7.70 -6.43 1.13
N ILE A 152 -6.66 -6.15 1.88
CA ILE A 152 -6.68 -5.15 2.94
C ILE A 152 -6.09 -3.86 2.40
N ILE A 153 -6.84 -2.78 2.47
CA ILE A 153 -6.36 -1.45 2.07
C ILE A 153 -6.37 -0.54 3.29
N GLY A 154 -5.29 0.17 3.50
CA GLY A 154 -5.24 1.13 4.61
C GLY A 154 -3.92 1.84 4.76
N ALA A 155 -3.83 2.66 5.82
CA ALA A 155 -2.59 3.31 6.20
C ALA A 155 -1.60 2.29 6.79
N ARG A 156 -0.44 2.78 7.26
CA ARG A 156 0.64 1.93 7.82
C ARG A 156 0.17 0.86 8.80
N SER A 157 -0.86 1.11 9.62
CA SER A 157 -1.38 0.15 10.60
C SER A 157 -2.05 -1.07 9.95
N ALA A 158 -2.50 -0.97 8.70
CA ALA A 158 -3.08 -2.08 7.96
C ALA A 158 -2.07 -3.22 7.72
N LEU A 159 -0.76 -2.94 7.80
CA LEU A 159 0.29 -3.96 7.75
C LEU A 159 0.12 -5.06 8.80
N PHE A 160 -0.49 -4.75 9.93
CA PHE A 160 -0.69 -5.67 11.05
C PHE A 160 -2.04 -6.40 11.01
N SER A 161 -2.71 -6.37 9.89
CA SER A 161 -3.96 -7.12 9.71
C SER A 161 -3.69 -8.63 9.76
N PRO A 162 -4.50 -9.41 10.48
CA PRO A 162 -4.29 -10.83 10.68
C PRO A 162 -4.78 -11.66 9.49
N VAL A 163 -4.36 -11.28 8.27
CA VAL A 163 -4.74 -12.00 7.06
C VAL A 163 -4.12 -13.40 7.03
N ARG A 164 -4.89 -14.36 6.58
CA ARG A 164 -4.38 -15.70 6.26
C ARG A 164 -3.73 -15.70 4.89
N ASN A 165 -2.70 -16.51 4.72
CA ASN A 165 -2.03 -16.74 3.44
C ASN A 165 -1.66 -15.44 2.70
N LEU A 166 -0.99 -14.51 3.40
CA LEU A 166 -0.49 -13.29 2.76
C LEU A 166 0.45 -13.66 1.59
N GLY A 167 0.22 -13.09 0.40
CA GLY A 167 0.98 -13.36 -0.81
C GLY A 167 1.68 -12.14 -1.42
N LEU A 168 1.22 -10.94 -1.08
CA LEU A 168 1.77 -9.69 -1.63
C LEU A 168 1.53 -8.53 -0.69
N ILE A 169 2.52 -7.65 -0.58
CA ILE A 169 2.40 -6.34 0.06
C ILE A 169 2.70 -5.29 -1.00
N ILE A 170 1.82 -4.29 -1.11
CA ILE A 170 2.02 -3.12 -1.98
C ILE A 170 2.03 -1.89 -1.09
N ILE A 171 2.96 -0.97 -1.30
CA ILE A 171 3.00 0.34 -0.65
C ILE A 171 3.02 1.37 -1.76
N ASP A 172 1.91 2.10 -1.93
CA ASP A 172 1.83 3.19 -2.89
C ASP A 172 2.31 4.50 -2.25
N GLU A 173 2.91 5.37 -3.07
CA GLU A 173 3.59 6.60 -2.62
C GLU A 173 4.57 6.34 -1.46
N ALA A 174 5.43 5.32 -1.62
CA ALA A 174 6.34 4.82 -0.58
C ALA A 174 7.28 5.88 0.01
N HIS A 175 7.45 7.02 -0.66
CA HIS A 175 8.24 8.17 -0.19
C HIS A 175 7.53 8.99 0.90
N GLU A 176 6.23 8.77 1.13
CA GLU A 176 5.45 9.56 2.08
C GLU A 176 5.91 9.35 3.53
N PRO A 177 6.19 10.44 4.28
CA PRO A 177 6.64 10.36 5.66
C PRO A 177 5.67 9.65 6.60
N SER A 178 4.37 9.61 6.24
CA SER A 178 3.31 8.98 7.03
C SER A 178 3.53 7.47 7.25
N PHE A 179 4.38 6.82 6.45
CA PHE A 179 4.77 5.43 6.65
C PHE A 179 5.80 5.22 7.76
N LYS A 180 6.37 6.30 8.31
CA LYS A 180 7.23 6.26 9.49
C LYS A 180 6.43 6.66 10.73
N GLN A 181 6.38 5.79 11.72
CA GLN A 181 5.79 6.11 13.02
C GLN A 181 6.84 6.73 13.94
N GLU A 182 6.60 7.98 14.35
CA GLU A 182 7.52 8.70 15.23
C GLU A 182 7.19 8.52 16.72
N GLN A 183 5.94 8.19 17.03
CA GLN A 183 5.50 7.85 18.39
C GLN A 183 5.89 6.42 18.74
N THR A 184 6.07 6.14 20.01
CA THR A 184 6.42 4.80 20.51
C THR A 184 5.23 3.84 20.38
N PRO A 185 5.41 2.63 19.82
CA PRO A 185 6.68 2.10 19.29
C PRO A 185 7.04 2.72 17.93
N LYS A 186 8.27 3.25 17.80
CA LYS A 186 8.76 3.79 16.53
C LYS A 186 8.98 2.64 15.55
N TYR A 187 8.53 2.80 14.29
CA TYR A 187 8.85 1.87 13.22
C TYR A 187 8.58 2.49 11.84
N SER A 188 9.24 1.95 10.81
CA SER A 188 8.95 2.23 9.41
C SER A 188 8.11 1.09 8.83
N ALA A 189 6.96 1.41 8.23
CA ALA A 189 6.13 0.42 7.55
C ALA A 189 6.87 -0.22 6.36
N LEU A 190 7.74 0.53 5.67
CA LEU A 190 8.57 0.00 4.59
C LEU A 190 9.51 -1.09 5.08
N ARG A 191 10.25 -0.83 6.17
CA ARG A 191 11.19 -1.81 6.75
C ARG A 191 10.45 -3.01 7.33
N ALA A 192 9.34 -2.77 8.02
CA ALA A 192 8.50 -3.81 8.60
C ALA A 192 7.89 -4.71 7.52
N SER A 193 7.42 -4.14 6.40
CA SER A 193 6.88 -4.90 5.27
C SER A 193 7.97 -5.70 4.54
N SER A 194 9.17 -5.14 4.34
CA SER A 194 10.30 -5.87 3.77
C SER A 194 10.70 -7.06 4.64
N PHE A 195 10.77 -6.88 5.96
CA PHE A 195 11.05 -7.98 6.89
C PHE A 195 9.96 -9.06 6.83
N LEU A 196 8.67 -8.65 6.86
CA LEU A 196 7.55 -9.59 6.78
C LEU A 196 7.57 -10.37 5.47
N ALA A 197 7.79 -9.69 4.35
CA ALA A 197 7.88 -10.31 3.05
C ALA A 197 9.03 -11.31 2.94
N HIS A 198 10.19 -10.96 3.48
CA HIS A 198 11.34 -11.88 3.54
C HIS A 198 11.01 -13.12 4.37
N SER A 199 10.41 -12.93 5.56
CA SER A 199 10.04 -14.02 6.46
C SER A 199 9.01 -14.98 5.86
N LEU A 200 8.07 -14.46 5.06
CA LEU A 200 7.01 -15.22 4.39
C LEU A 200 7.40 -15.69 2.98
N LYS A 201 8.57 -15.30 2.48
CA LYS A 201 9.03 -15.56 1.11
C LYS A 201 8.03 -15.08 0.06
N ILE A 202 7.53 -13.87 0.22
CA ILE A 202 6.59 -13.19 -0.68
C ILE A 202 7.21 -11.91 -1.27
N LYS A 203 6.49 -11.29 -2.21
CA LYS A 203 6.91 -10.01 -2.81
C LYS A 203 6.37 -8.82 -2.00
N THR A 204 7.17 -7.74 -1.98
CA THR A 204 6.73 -6.40 -1.58
C THR A 204 7.07 -5.43 -2.70
N ILE A 205 6.10 -4.61 -3.10
CA ILE A 205 6.25 -3.58 -4.14
C ILE A 205 6.16 -2.20 -3.47
N PHE A 206 7.23 -1.42 -3.57
CA PHE A 206 7.26 -0.01 -3.18
C PHE A 206 7.07 0.84 -4.42
N GLY A 207 5.89 1.41 -4.60
CA GLY A 207 5.59 2.30 -5.70
C GLY A 207 5.80 3.76 -5.33
N SER A 208 6.56 4.47 -6.15
CA SER A 208 6.80 5.90 -5.95
C SER A 208 7.14 6.59 -7.27
N ALA A 209 6.81 7.88 -7.37
CA ALA A 209 7.34 8.74 -8.43
C ALA A 209 8.69 9.33 -8.05
N THR A 210 8.98 9.42 -6.75
CA THR A 210 10.18 10.01 -6.16
C THR A 210 10.69 9.12 -5.03
N PRO A 211 11.23 7.92 -5.34
CA PRO A 211 11.74 7.01 -4.31
C PRO A 211 12.79 7.69 -3.43
N LEU A 212 12.82 7.33 -2.14
CA LEU A 212 13.83 7.86 -1.22
C LEU A 212 15.22 7.36 -1.61
N VAL A 213 16.23 8.22 -1.45
CA VAL A 213 17.62 7.91 -1.78
C VAL A 213 18.13 6.69 -1.04
N GLU A 214 17.73 6.54 0.23
CA GLU A 214 18.09 5.38 1.06
C GLU A 214 17.51 4.07 0.50
N ASP A 215 16.27 4.09 0.03
CA ASP A 215 15.63 2.90 -0.53
C ASP A 215 16.25 2.55 -1.89
N TYR A 216 16.56 3.55 -2.70
CA TYR A 216 17.24 3.38 -3.98
C TYR A 216 18.64 2.77 -3.78
N PHE A 217 19.42 3.31 -2.84
CA PHE A 217 20.74 2.80 -2.51
C PHE A 217 20.72 1.34 -2.01
N LEU A 218 19.74 0.99 -1.15
CA LEU A 218 19.58 -0.39 -0.69
C LEU A 218 19.18 -1.32 -1.84
N ALA A 219 18.37 -0.83 -2.75
CA ALA A 219 17.95 -1.55 -3.93
C ALA A 219 19.13 -1.80 -4.87
N GLU A 220 19.96 -0.81 -5.16
CA GLU A 220 21.16 -0.96 -6.01
C GLU A 220 22.15 -1.98 -5.43
N ARG A 221 22.33 -1.99 -4.12
CA ARG A 221 23.17 -3.00 -3.46
C ARG A 221 22.65 -4.43 -3.62
N ALA A 222 21.31 -4.58 -3.64
CA ALA A 222 20.70 -5.88 -3.86
C ALA A 222 20.86 -6.37 -5.32
N VAL A 223 21.01 -5.46 -6.31
CA VAL A 223 21.31 -5.81 -7.72
C VAL A 223 22.62 -6.57 -7.85
N GLN A 224 23.62 -6.23 -7.04
CA GLN A 224 24.92 -6.93 -7.05
C GLN A 224 24.77 -8.42 -6.72
N ASN A 225 23.66 -8.82 -6.11
CA ASN A 225 23.32 -10.20 -5.77
C ASN A 225 22.32 -10.84 -6.76
N SER A 226 22.24 -10.37 -8.01
CA SER A 226 21.37 -10.89 -9.09
C SER A 226 19.86 -10.74 -8.85
N GLN A 227 19.44 -9.84 -7.96
CA GLN A 227 18.04 -9.48 -7.80
C GLN A 227 17.71 -8.22 -8.64
N VAL A 228 16.47 -8.06 -9.07
CA VAL A 228 16.01 -6.88 -9.83
C VAL A 228 15.15 -6.01 -8.92
N PRO A 229 15.74 -5.14 -8.12
CA PRO A 229 15.00 -4.41 -7.09
C PRO A 229 14.38 -3.11 -7.58
N ILE A 230 14.75 -2.61 -8.76
CA ILE A 230 14.24 -1.38 -9.35
C ILE A 230 13.64 -1.67 -10.71
N ILE A 231 12.38 -1.27 -10.89
CA ILE A 231 11.64 -1.34 -12.15
C ILE A 231 11.20 0.08 -12.48
N GLU A 232 11.61 0.58 -13.64
CA GLU A 232 11.29 1.94 -14.07
C GLU A 232 10.09 1.95 -15.03
N MET A 233 9.21 2.95 -14.87
CA MET A 233 8.06 3.21 -15.73
C MET A 233 8.06 4.69 -16.12
N ASN A 234 8.64 4.98 -17.28
CA ASN A 234 8.87 6.35 -17.75
C ASN A 234 7.75 6.87 -18.67
N GLN A 235 6.99 5.98 -19.30
CA GLN A 235 5.89 6.32 -20.20
C GLN A 235 4.63 6.70 -19.41
N LEU A 236 3.90 7.71 -19.90
CA LEU A 236 2.57 8.03 -19.39
C LEU A 236 1.55 6.98 -19.86
N ALA A 237 0.65 6.57 -18.97
CA ALA A 237 -0.41 5.61 -19.29
C ALA A 237 -1.40 6.15 -20.34
N LYS A 238 -1.56 7.49 -20.41
CA LYS A 238 -2.35 8.17 -21.44
C LYS A 238 -1.43 9.08 -22.23
N SER A 239 -1.18 8.75 -23.49
CA SER A 239 -0.37 9.54 -24.42
C SER A 239 -0.96 10.92 -24.72
N SER A 240 -2.25 11.13 -24.48
CA SER A 240 -2.96 12.40 -24.70
C SER A 240 -2.87 13.39 -23.53
N ALA A 241 -2.20 13.02 -22.43
CA ALA A 241 -2.04 13.92 -21.29
C ALA A 241 -1.08 15.05 -21.67
N LYS A 242 -1.62 16.25 -21.89
CA LYS A 242 -0.81 17.45 -22.09
C LYS A 242 -0.18 17.88 -20.77
N PRO A 243 1.10 18.30 -20.76
CA PRO A 243 1.70 18.84 -19.55
C PRO A 243 0.90 20.09 -19.10
N PRO A 244 0.79 20.33 -17.79
CA PRO A 244 0.15 21.54 -17.30
C PRO A 244 0.88 22.77 -17.81
N LYS A 245 0.12 23.83 -18.14
CA LYS A 245 0.70 25.13 -18.47
C LYS A 245 1.19 25.75 -17.16
N ILE A 246 2.48 26.01 -17.08
CA ILE A 246 3.10 26.64 -15.91
C ILE A 246 3.18 28.14 -16.20
N GLU A 247 2.63 28.95 -15.30
CA GLU A 247 2.73 30.39 -15.31
C GLU A 247 3.44 30.87 -14.05
N LEU A 248 4.54 31.56 -14.22
CA LEU A 248 5.26 32.21 -13.12
C LEU A 248 4.62 33.53 -12.80
N VAL A 249 4.04 33.68 -11.63
CA VAL A 249 3.40 34.92 -11.17
C VAL A 249 4.32 35.61 -10.17
N ASP A 250 4.77 36.80 -10.52
CA ASP A 250 5.54 37.63 -9.60
C ASP A 250 4.60 38.30 -8.58
N LEU A 251 4.59 37.76 -7.37
CA LEU A 251 3.75 38.21 -6.25
C LEU A 251 4.24 39.53 -5.62
N THR A 252 5.41 40.02 -5.99
CA THR A 252 5.89 41.37 -5.53
C THR A 252 5.13 42.50 -6.19
N LYS A 253 4.49 42.26 -7.34
CA LYS A 253 3.68 43.23 -8.06
C LYS A 253 2.25 43.23 -7.54
N LYS A 254 1.83 44.34 -6.93
CA LYS A 254 0.48 44.50 -6.31
C LYS A 254 -0.71 44.07 -7.19
N HIS A 255 -0.64 44.32 -8.51
CA HIS A 255 -1.74 43.97 -9.42
C HIS A 255 -1.89 42.45 -9.64
N ASN A 256 -0.87 41.63 -9.39
CA ASN A 256 -0.93 40.20 -9.50
C ASN A 256 -1.64 39.56 -8.30
N LEU A 257 -1.58 40.19 -7.11
CA LEU A 257 -2.25 39.75 -5.90
C LEU A 257 -3.80 39.79 -5.98
N SER A 258 -4.34 40.68 -6.82
CA SER A 258 -5.80 40.81 -7.00
C SER A 258 -6.39 39.82 -8.00
N LYS A 259 -5.59 39.30 -8.93
CA LYS A 259 -6.01 38.31 -9.94
C LYS A 259 -5.93 36.86 -9.47
N HIS A 260 -5.04 36.54 -8.52
CA HIS A 260 -4.78 35.22 -8.03
C HIS A 260 -5.05 35.17 -6.51
N ARG A 261 -6.32 35.33 -6.13
CA ARG A 261 -6.76 35.02 -4.75
C ARG A 261 -6.86 33.48 -4.64
N PHE A 262 -5.95 32.92 -3.83
CA PHE A 262 -6.05 31.55 -3.35
C PHE A 262 -7.07 31.46 -2.22
#